data_56ad4cd38cc7aa1cc0c217ffa94e4324
#
_entry.id   56ad4cd38cc7aa1cc0c217ffa94e4324
#
_cell.length_a   1.000
_cell.length_b   1.000
_cell.length_c   1.000
_cell.angle_alpha   90.00
_cell.angle_beta   90.00
_cell.angle_gamma   90.00
#
_symmetry.space_group_name_H-M   'P 1'
#
loop_
_entity.id
_entity.type
_entity.pdbx_description
1 polymer ?
#
loop_
_entity_poly.entity_id
_entity_poly.type
_entity_poly.pdbx_seq_one_letter_code
_entity_poly.pdbx_strand_id
1 'polypeptide(L)'
;MTTEATPTKPAAKPAPAAKKPQNVQKEDAMWLQKEMINRNYDELAGARESGRKVAATFVPGNLNELLMCFDFARSLPETNALQNGMRKKSGKFIMDAERDGHSEDVCTYVKADLGMMQGGEIGPTGQVLPTPDILLLSYTGCFTFMKWFELIRHKYGCETVMLHVPYQGDGKIAPSMRDYVVKQLKDTVIPTLERVSGVKFDIDRLRQYMKESQKAEEDLVAVLQSAKNRPSPIDGYFGAVYYIGPIFTAFRGTPEATQYYRVLRSEIEQRVREGKGPVTPDGEMGEEKYRLVVEGPPNWTNFRDFWKMFYDEGA
;
A
#
# COMPACT_ATOMS: atom_id res chain seq x y z
N MET A 1 2.86 66.03 20.33
CA MET A 1 2.92 64.79 19.53
C MET A 1 2.78 63.61 20.46
N THR A 2 1.57 63.12 20.61
CA THR A 2 1.20 61.99 21.48
C THR A 2 1.14 60.74 20.61
N THR A 3 2.01 59.79 20.88
CA THR A 3 2.05 58.49 20.22
C THR A 3 1.03 57.55 20.89
N GLU A 4 -0.04 57.23 20.18
CA GLU A 4 -0.99 56.20 20.58
C GLU A 4 -0.38 54.80 20.45
N ALA A 5 -0.40 54.06 21.51
CA ALA A 5 0.02 52.64 21.54
C ALA A 5 -1.12 51.75 21.03
N THR A 6 -0.86 50.96 20.01
CA THR A 6 -1.77 49.96 19.43
C THR A 6 -1.97 48.82 20.44
N PRO A 7 -3.20 48.36 20.74
CA PRO A 7 -3.44 47.28 21.67
C PRO A 7 -3.05 45.91 21.05
N THR A 8 -2.16 45.21 21.72
CA THR A 8 -1.79 43.81 21.39
C THR A 8 -2.95 42.87 21.69
N LYS A 9 -3.37 42.13 20.66
CA LYS A 9 -4.40 41.08 20.73
C LYS A 9 -3.93 39.93 21.64
N PRO A 10 -4.74 39.47 22.62
CA PRO A 10 -4.32 38.39 23.50
C PRO A 10 -4.15 37.08 22.71
N ALA A 11 -3.07 36.34 23.00
CA ALA A 11 -2.78 35.05 22.40
C ALA A 11 -3.91 34.06 22.70
N ALA A 12 -4.38 33.38 21.66
CA ALA A 12 -5.38 32.35 21.80
C ALA A 12 -4.86 31.17 22.64
N LYS A 13 -5.66 30.76 23.65
CA LYS A 13 -5.33 29.57 24.44
C LYS A 13 -5.19 28.32 23.49
N PRO A 14 -4.17 27.48 23.73
CA PRO A 14 -4.05 26.23 22.96
C PRO A 14 -5.30 25.37 23.15
N ALA A 15 -5.81 24.83 22.06
CA ALA A 15 -6.92 23.90 22.07
C ALA A 15 -6.60 22.69 22.97
N PRO A 16 -7.55 22.17 23.75
CA PRO A 16 -7.32 21.00 24.58
C PRO A 16 -6.87 19.85 23.72
N ALA A 17 -5.75 19.20 24.10
CA ALA A 17 -5.24 18.01 23.44
C ALA A 17 -6.35 16.97 23.36
N ALA A 18 -6.61 16.44 22.16
CA ALA A 18 -7.58 15.39 21.94
C ALA A 18 -7.24 14.22 22.88
N LYS A 19 -8.17 13.86 23.75
CA LYS A 19 -8.02 12.70 24.63
C LYS A 19 -7.83 11.47 23.74
N LYS A 20 -6.71 10.74 23.91
CA LYS A 20 -6.52 9.43 23.29
C LYS A 20 -7.72 8.57 23.67
N PRO A 21 -8.32 7.85 22.71
CA PRO A 21 -9.40 6.94 23.03
C PRO A 21 -8.91 5.93 24.07
N GLN A 22 -9.57 5.88 25.20
CA GLN A 22 -9.33 4.89 26.24
C GLN A 22 -9.91 3.56 25.75
N ASN A 23 -9.12 2.51 25.74
CA ASN A 23 -9.39 1.14 25.31
C ASN A 23 -9.32 0.84 23.81
N VAL A 24 -8.18 1.08 23.18
CA VAL A 24 -7.80 0.30 22.00
C VAL A 24 -7.12 -0.97 22.52
N GLN A 25 -7.77 -2.12 22.39
CA GLN A 25 -7.15 -3.41 22.66
C GLN A 25 -5.96 -3.56 21.71
N LYS A 26 -4.81 -4.05 22.17
CA LYS A 26 -3.60 -4.24 21.35
C LYS A 26 -3.80 -5.17 20.12
N GLU A 27 -4.96 -5.77 19.99
CA GLU A 27 -5.35 -6.78 19.01
C GLU A 27 -6.38 -6.25 17.98
N ASP A 28 -6.68 -4.95 18.00
CA ASP A 28 -7.55 -4.32 17.00
C ASP A 28 -6.85 -4.26 15.63
N ALA A 29 -7.48 -4.78 14.59
CA ALA A 29 -6.92 -4.82 13.24
C ALA A 29 -6.54 -3.43 12.71
N MET A 30 -7.32 -2.40 13.01
CA MET A 30 -7.02 -1.03 12.59
C MET A 30 -5.76 -0.49 13.28
N TRP A 31 -5.57 -0.79 14.55
CA TRP A 31 -4.39 -0.41 15.29
C TRP A 31 -3.15 -1.16 14.78
N LEU A 32 -3.25 -2.48 14.59
CA LEU A 32 -2.20 -3.31 14.01
C LEU A 32 -1.76 -2.79 12.63
N GLN A 33 -2.71 -2.49 11.76
CA GLN A 33 -2.41 -1.92 10.44
C GLN A 33 -1.59 -0.63 10.53
N LYS A 34 -2.03 0.29 11.38
CA LYS A 34 -1.34 1.58 11.57
C LYS A 34 0.09 1.38 12.08
N GLU A 35 0.28 0.50 13.04
CA GLU A 35 1.60 0.18 13.60
C GLU A 35 2.50 -0.46 12.54
N MET A 36 2.00 -1.45 11.83
CA MET A 36 2.74 -2.14 10.76
C MET A 36 3.18 -1.15 9.66
N ILE A 37 2.28 -0.28 9.20
CA ILE A 37 2.61 0.73 8.18
C ILE A 37 3.71 1.68 8.65
N ASN A 38 3.61 2.21 9.86
CA ASN A 38 4.62 3.13 10.39
C ASN A 38 5.98 2.41 10.51
N ARG A 39 5.99 1.19 11.07
CA ARG A 39 7.21 0.38 11.18
C ARG A 39 7.84 0.09 9.82
N ASN A 40 7.04 -0.20 8.79
CA ASN A 40 7.57 -0.42 7.43
C ASN A 40 8.34 0.81 6.90
N TYR A 41 7.82 2.01 7.13
CA TYR A 41 8.52 3.23 6.72
C TYR A 41 9.75 3.51 7.56
N ASP A 42 9.72 3.22 8.87
CA ASP A 42 10.89 3.36 9.75
C ASP A 42 12.00 2.37 9.33
N GLU A 43 11.65 1.12 9.06
CA GLU A 43 12.58 0.10 8.55
C GLU A 43 13.14 0.45 7.17
N LEU A 44 12.31 0.99 6.28
CA LEU A 44 12.76 1.42 4.96
C LEU A 44 13.72 2.60 5.07
N ALA A 45 13.40 3.62 5.88
CA ALA A 45 14.27 4.76 6.09
C ALA A 45 15.61 4.37 6.71
N GLY A 46 15.61 3.42 7.67
CA GLY A 46 16.81 2.89 8.32
C GLY A 46 17.57 1.82 7.51
N ALA A 47 17.15 1.51 6.28
CA ALA A 47 17.72 0.41 5.51
C ALA A 47 19.24 0.57 5.25
N ARG A 48 19.68 1.80 4.93
CA ARG A 48 21.10 2.08 4.67
C ARG A 48 21.95 1.92 5.93
N GLU A 49 21.47 2.39 7.06
CA GLU A 49 22.15 2.28 8.35
C GLU A 49 22.27 0.82 8.81
N SER A 50 21.27 -0.01 8.50
CA SER A 50 21.29 -1.46 8.77
C SER A 50 22.05 -2.26 7.72
N GLY A 51 22.67 -1.63 6.71
CA GLY A 51 23.42 -2.29 5.65
C GLY A 51 22.55 -3.02 4.62
N ARG A 52 21.23 -2.83 4.66
CA ARG A 52 20.30 -3.47 3.71
C ARG A 52 20.26 -2.74 2.39
N LYS A 53 20.16 -3.52 1.32
CA LYS A 53 19.86 -3.02 -0.03
C LYS A 53 18.35 -2.77 -0.18
N VAL A 54 18.00 -1.85 -1.07
CA VAL A 54 16.62 -1.44 -1.32
C VAL A 54 16.17 -1.93 -2.69
N ALA A 55 15.09 -2.69 -2.72
CA ALA A 55 14.40 -3.06 -3.95
C ALA A 55 13.09 -2.28 -4.07
N ALA A 56 12.86 -1.66 -5.22
CA ALA A 56 11.56 -1.07 -5.54
C ALA A 56 10.77 -2.00 -6.46
N THR A 57 9.48 -2.16 -6.16
CA THR A 57 8.53 -2.95 -6.94
C THR A 57 7.13 -2.36 -6.86
N PHE A 58 6.25 -2.74 -7.78
CA PHE A 58 4.87 -2.27 -7.78
C PHE A 58 3.91 -3.25 -7.11
N VAL A 59 2.76 -2.73 -6.71
CA VAL A 59 1.70 -3.50 -6.06
C VAL A 59 1.18 -4.64 -6.94
N PRO A 60 0.77 -4.42 -8.20
CA PRO A 60 0.36 -5.51 -9.06
C PRO A 60 1.55 -6.37 -9.45
N GLY A 61 1.40 -7.69 -9.24
CA GLY A 61 2.46 -8.64 -9.58
C GLY A 61 3.74 -8.47 -8.77
N ASN A 62 3.65 -7.87 -7.57
CA ASN A 62 4.82 -7.81 -6.72
C ASN A 62 5.31 -9.22 -6.34
N LEU A 63 6.61 -9.35 -6.23
CA LEU A 63 7.28 -10.59 -5.87
C LEU A 63 7.86 -10.45 -4.45
N ASN A 64 7.01 -10.01 -3.52
CA ASN A 64 7.41 -9.68 -2.15
C ASN A 64 8.09 -10.84 -1.44
N GLU A 65 7.52 -12.04 -1.54
CA GLU A 65 8.07 -13.26 -0.94
C GLU A 65 9.45 -13.60 -1.54
N LEU A 66 9.63 -13.36 -2.82
CA LEU A 66 10.93 -13.56 -3.47
C LEU A 66 11.95 -12.53 -2.98
N LEU A 67 11.59 -11.24 -2.91
CA LEU A 67 12.48 -10.18 -2.42
C LEU A 67 12.89 -10.40 -0.96
N MET A 68 12.01 -10.96 -0.13
CA MET A 68 12.32 -11.32 1.26
C MET A 68 13.41 -12.41 1.36
N CYS A 69 13.54 -13.28 0.36
CA CYS A 69 14.62 -14.28 0.33
C CYS A 69 16.02 -13.66 0.25
N PHE A 70 16.11 -12.40 -0.17
CA PHE A 70 17.37 -11.67 -0.38
C PHE A 70 17.56 -10.53 0.63
N ASP A 71 16.76 -10.46 1.67
CA ASP A 71 16.83 -9.48 2.76
C ASP A 71 16.73 -8.00 2.31
N PHE A 72 16.13 -7.73 1.14
CA PHE A 72 15.89 -6.36 0.70
C PHE A 72 14.92 -5.61 1.64
N ALA A 73 15.23 -4.34 1.88
CA ALA A 73 14.20 -3.39 2.26
C ALA A 73 13.37 -3.07 1.00
N ARG A 74 12.06 -3.04 1.13
CA ARG A 74 11.17 -2.96 -0.02
C ARG A 74 10.51 -1.60 -0.08
N SER A 75 10.70 -0.90 -1.19
CA SER A 75 10.01 0.33 -1.53
C SER A 75 8.90 0.05 -2.54
N LEU A 76 7.74 0.59 -2.30
CA LEU A 76 6.56 0.44 -3.13
C LEU A 76 6.09 1.83 -3.59
N PRO A 77 6.57 2.34 -4.74
CA PRO A 77 6.25 3.67 -5.23
C PRO A 77 4.74 3.95 -5.29
N GLU A 78 3.94 2.96 -5.71
CA GLU A 78 2.49 3.05 -5.73
C GLU A 78 1.88 3.20 -4.32
N THR A 79 2.40 2.48 -3.34
CA THR A 79 1.99 2.61 -1.94
C THR A 79 2.40 3.97 -1.35
N ASN A 80 3.57 4.49 -1.72
CA ASN A 80 4.00 5.83 -1.34
C ASN A 80 3.03 6.90 -1.88
N ALA A 81 2.67 6.82 -3.16
CA ALA A 81 1.70 7.71 -3.78
C ALA A 81 0.32 7.64 -3.11
N LEU A 82 -0.19 6.43 -2.84
CA LEU A 82 -1.42 6.17 -2.10
C LEU A 82 -1.39 6.81 -0.71
N GLN A 83 -0.35 6.54 0.07
CA GLN A 83 -0.20 7.08 1.43
C GLN A 83 -0.08 8.62 1.42
N ASN A 84 0.58 9.21 0.43
CA ASN A 84 0.61 10.65 0.24
C ASN A 84 -0.79 11.21 -0.08
N GLY A 85 -1.59 10.50 -0.89
CA GLY A 85 -2.98 10.84 -1.17
C GLY A 85 -3.84 10.87 0.08
N MET A 86 -3.84 9.78 0.85
CA MET A 86 -4.60 9.64 2.10
C MET A 86 -4.22 10.71 3.15
N ARG A 87 -2.95 11.13 3.16
CA ARG A 87 -2.42 12.17 4.07
C ARG A 87 -2.57 13.58 3.51
N LYS A 88 -3.26 13.74 2.37
CA LYS A 88 -3.49 15.03 1.67
C LYS A 88 -2.20 15.77 1.29
N LYS A 89 -1.10 15.04 1.04
CA LYS A 89 0.19 15.58 0.61
C LYS A 89 0.39 15.57 -0.90
N SER A 90 -0.33 14.69 -1.63
CA SER A 90 -0.12 14.45 -3.06
C SER A 90 -0.36 15.66 -3.95
N GLY A 91 -1.24 16.59 -3.58
CA GLY A 91 -1.55 17.77 -4.41
C GLY A 91 -0.32 18.61 -4.75
N LYS A 92 0.54 18.88 -3.76
CA LYS A 92 1.81 19.60 -4.00
C LYS A 92 2.72 18.80 -4.93
N PHE A 93 2.89 17.51 -4.70
CA PHE A 93 3.77 16.66 -5.50
C PHE A 93 3.29 16.55 -6.96
N ILE A 94 1.97 16.45 -7.18
CA ILE A 94 1.39 16.42 -8.52
C ILE A 94 1.72 17.73 -9.26
N MET A 95 1.51 18.89 -8.62
CA MET A 95 1.84 20.20 -9.22
C MET A 95 3.34 20.35 -9.48
N ASP A 96 4.21 19.86 -8.61
CA ASP A 96 5.66 19.91 -8.80
C ASP A 96 6.06 19.07 -10.03
N ALA A 97 5.50 17.87 -10.18
CA ALA A 97 5.74 17.02 -11.36
C ALA A 97 5.24 17.66 -12.66
N GLU A 98 4.07 18.32 -12.65
CA GLU A 98 3.53 19.03 -13.81
C GLU A 98 4.39 20.23 -14.19
N ARG A 99 4.93 20.98 -13.22
CA ARG A 99 5.90 22.07 -13.49
C ARG A 99 7.20 21.55 -14.10
N ASP A 100 7.58 20.31 -13.81
CA ASP A 100 8.76 19.64 -14.38
C ASP A 100 8.48 19.05 -15.79
N GLY A 101 7.29 19.27 -16.33
CA GLY A 101 6.92 18.92 -17.70
C GLY A 101 6.16 17.61 -17.86
N HIS A 102 5.70 17.00 -16.78
CA HIS A 102 4.81 15.83 -16.86
C HIS A 102 3.38 16.29 -17.17
N SER A 103 2.74 15.66 -18.18
CA SER A 103 1.39 16.01 -18.60
C SER A 103 0.35 15.87 -17.47
N GLU A 104 -0.64 16.75 -17.47
CA GLU A 104 -1.81 16.65 -16.58
C GLU A 104 -2.56 15.33 -16.73
N ASP A 105 -2.55 14.74 -17.94
CA ASP A 105 -3.22 13.47 -18.26
C ASP A 105 -2.50 12.22 -17.72
N VAL A 106 -1.26 12.36 -17.22
CA VAL A 106 -0.53 11.24 -16.62
C VAL A 106 -1.16 10.85 -15.28
N CYS A 107 -1.19 9.56 -15.02
CA CYS A 107 -1.70 9.00 -13.76
C CYS A 107 -1.19 9.76 -12.53
N THR A 108 -2.10 10.16 -11.65
CA THR A 108 -1.78 10.95 -10.44
C THR A 108 -0.86 10.22 -9.46
N TYR A 109 -0.86 8.89 -9.43
CA TYR A 109 0.10 8.13 -8.65
C TYR A 109 1.53 8.37 -9.11
N VAL A 110 1.75 8.32 -10.44
CA VAL A 110 3.07 8.59 -11.03
C VAL A 110 3.53 9.99 -10.67
N LYS A 111 2.68 11.00 -10.90
CA LYS A 111 3.02 12.40 -10.60
C LYS A 111 3.29 12.62 -9.11
N ALA A 112 2.50 12.00 -8.23
CA ALA A 112 2.70 12.11 -6.78
C ALA A 112 4.05 11.51 -6.33
N ASP A 113 4.46 10.38 -6.88
CA ASP A 113 5.76 9.77 -6.58
C ASP A 113 6.91 10.57 -7.18
N LEU A 114 6.81 10.99 -8.44
CA LEU A 114 7.84 11.83 -9.09
C LEU A 114 8.05 13.15 -8.36
N GLY A 115 6.97 13.83 -7.95
CA GLY A 115 7.06 15.06 -7.18
C GLY A 115 7.65 14.85 -5.79
N MET A 116 7.36 13.71 -5.13
CA MET A 116 8.01 13.32 -3.90
C MET A 116 9.53 13.13 -4.10
N MET A 117 9.93 12.43 -5.17
CA MET A 117 11.31 12.24 -5.55
C MET A 117 12.05 13.55 -5.82
N GLN A 118 11.38 14.55 -6.41
CA GLN A 118 11.94 15.90 -6.63
C GLN A 118 12.06 16.69 -5.33
N GLY A 119 11.13 16.47 -4.41
CA GLY A 119 11.07 17.14 -3.11
C GLY A 119 12.03 16.60 -2.05
N GLY A 120 13.05 15.82 -2.42
CA GLY A 120 14.08 15.30 -1.52
C GLY A 120 13.72 13.98 -0.84
N GLU A 121 12.88 13.17 -1.49
CA GLU A 121 12.51 11.81 -1.05
C GLU A 121 11.76 11.77 0.31
N ILE A 122 11.14 12.87 0.73
CA ILE A 122 10.38 12.88 1.99
C ILE A 122 9.11 12.07 1.82
N GLY A 123 9.11 10.89 2.38
CA GLY A 123 8.02 9.92 2.31
C GLY A 123 6.75 10.35 3.06
N PRO A 124 5.70 9.53 3.00
CA PRO A 124 4.39 9.83 3.59
C PRO A 124 4.43 10.09 5.09
N THR A 125 5.29 9.41 5.83
CA THR A 125 5.46 9.54 7.28
C THR A 125 6.45 10.63 7.70
N GLY A 126 7.12 11.26 6.73
CA GLY A 126 8.04 12.38 6.97
C GLY A 126 9.52 11.99 7.01
N GLN A 127 9.87 10.71 6.92
CA GLN A 127 11.25 10.26 6.79
C GLN A 127 11.74 10.42 5.36
N VAL A 128 13.06 10.58 5.20
CA VAL A 128 13.72 10.49 3.90
C VAL A 128 13.79 9.01 3.51
N LEU A 129 13.22 8.67 2.37
CA LEU A 129 13.24 7.31 1.84
C LEU A 129 14.54 7.06 1.07
N PRO A 130 15.18 5.90 1.23
CA PRO A 130 16.40 5.58 0.50
C PRO A 130 16.08 5.33 -0.97
N THR A 131 17.01 5.72 -1.84
CA THR A 131 16.95 5.39 -3.27
C THR A 131 17.07 3.88 -3.50
N PRO A 132 16.41 3.30 -4.51
CA PRO A 132 16.51 1.88 -4.79
C PRO A 132 17.90 1.48 -5.35
N ASP A 133 18.39 0.31 -4.94
CA ASP A 133 19.53 -0.36 -5.57
C ASP A 133 19.12 -1.15 -6.82
N ILE A 134 17.88 -1.65 -6.81
CA ILE A 134 17.30 -2.43 -7.91
C ILE A 134 15.81 -2.15 -8.04
N LEU A 135 15.34 -2.14 -9.28
CA LEU A 135 13.93 -2.13 -9.64
C LEU A 135 13.53 -3.52 -10.13
N LEU A 136 12.54 -4.13 -9.48
CA LEU A 136 11.93 -5.38 -9.93
C LEU A 136 10.52 -5.09 -10.44
N LEU A 137 10.33 -5.27 -11.74
CA LEU A 137 9.05 -5.12 -12.40
C LEU A 137 8.50 -6.49 -12.81
N SER A 138 7.29 -6.82 -12.36
CA SER A 138 6.48 -7.85 -12.99
C SER A 138 5.42 -7.17 -13.84
N TYR A 139 5.47 -7.38 -15.16
CA TYR A 139 4.50 -6.76 -16.06
C TYR A 139 3.15 -7.49 -15.97
N THR A 140 2.12 -6.76 -15.56
CA THR A 140 0.76 -7.28 -15.33
C THR A 140 -0.34 -6.46 -16.01
N GLY A 141 -0.01 -5.73 -17.09
CA GLY A 141 -0.98 -5.10 -17.97
C GLY A 141 -1.13 -3.57 -17.89
N CYS A 142 -0.55 -2.88 -16.89
CA CYS A 142 -0.57 -1.43 -16.87
C CYS A 142 0.71 -0.86 -17.50
N PHE A 143 0.60 -0.28 -18.70
CA PHE A 143 1.74 0.35 -19.41
C PHE A 143 2.35 1.52 -18.67
N THR A 144 1.57 2.21 -17.83
CA THR A 144 2.05 3.31 -17.00
C THR A 144 3.20 2.86 -16.08
N PHE A 145 3.15 1.65 -15.55
CA PHE A 145 4.22 1.12 -14.69
C PHE A 145 5.56 1.02 -15.43
N MET A 146 5.57 0.63 -16.69
CA MET A 146 6.81 0.55 -17.47
C MET A 146 7.48 1.92 -17.59
N LYS A 147 6.71 2.95 -17.91
CA LYS A 147 7.23 4.32 -18.00
C LYS A 147 7.64 4.87 -16.64
N TRP A 148 6.89 4.60 -15.60
CA TRP A 148 7.22 5.00 -14.25
C TRP A 148 8.58 4.39 -13.81
N PHE A 149 8.78 3.08 -14.05
CA PHE A 149 10.06 2.43 -13.76
C PHE A 149 11.22 3.00 -14.57
N GLU A 150 11.01 3.32 -15.85
CA GLU A 150 12.04 4.01 -16.65
C GLU A 150 12.45 5.34 -16.04
N LEU A 151 11.50 6.13 -15.56
CA LEU A 151 11.77 7.42 -14.92
C LEU A 151 12.56 7.24 -13.62
N ILE A 152 12.18 6.27 -12.78
CA ILE A 152 12.93 5.93 -11.57
C ILE A 152 14.35 5.46 -11.92
N ARG A 153 14.48 4.54 -12.88
CA ARG A 153 15.77 4.04 -13.36
C ARG A 153 16.65 5.17 -13.86
N HIS A 154 16.09 6.06 -14.67
CA HIS A 154 16.82 7.19 -15.24
C HIS A 154 17.31 8.15 -14.14
N LYS A 155 16.45 8.42 -13.16
CA LYS A 155 16.79 9.33 -12.07
C LYS A 155 17.91 8.78 -11.16
N TYR A 156 17.85 7.50 -10.79
CA TYR A 156 18.76 6.93 -9.79
C TYR A 156 19.89 6.09 -10.37
N GLY A 157 19.86 5.78 -11.67
CA GLY A 157 20.87 4.94 -12.31
C GLY A 157 20.90 3.50 -11.78
N CYS A 158 19.82 3.07 -11.09
CA CYS A 158 19.78 1.74 -10.47
C CYS A 158 19.51 0.63 -11.50
N GLU A 159 19.90 -0.58 -11.13
CA GLU A 159 19.65 -1.76 -11.95
C GLU A 159 18.16 -2.08 -12.05
N THR A 160 17.76 -2.67 -13.18
CA THR A 160 16.35 -3.02 -13.44
C THR A 160 16.26 -4.44 -13.97
N VAL A 161 15.38 -5.23 -13.39
CA VAL A 161 15.04 -6.55 -13.90
C VAL A 161 13.52 -6.67 -14.05
N MET A 162 13.07 -7.19 -15.19
CA MET A 162 11.65 -7.37 -15.48
C MET A 162 11.33 -8.85 -15.62
N LEU A 163 10.26 -9.28 -14.96
CA LEU A 163 9.63 -10.57 -15.17
C LEU A 163 8.42 -10.38 -16.10
N HIS A 164 8.50 -10.94 -17.29
CA HIS A 164 7.39 -10.93 -18.23
C HIS A 164 6.44 -12.09 -17.94
N VAL A 165 5.18 -11.76 -17.67
CA VAL A 165 4.10 -12.74 -17.50
C VAL A 165 3.24 -12.71 -18.77
N PRO A 166 3.13 -13.81 -19.54
CA PRO A 166 2.32 -13.83 -20.74
C PRO A 166 0.84 -13.58 -20.45
N TYR A 167 0.19 -12.85 -21.36
CA TYR A 167 -1.26 -12.62 -21.26
C TYR A 167 -2.04 -13.93 -21.46
N GLN A 168 -3.08 -14.11 -20.65
CA GLN A 168 -3.96 -15.27 -20.64
C GLN A 168 -5.37 -14.86 -21.07
N GLY A 169 -5.75 -15.15 -22.31
CA GLY A 169 -7.08 -14.78 -22.83
C GLY A 169 -8.21 -15.73 -22.43
N ASP A 170 -7.88 -16.99 -22.16
CA ASP A 170 -8.86 -18.05 -21.85
C ASP A 170 -8.83 -18.53 -20.38
N GLY A 171 -8.03 -17.89 -19.55
CA GLY A 171 -7.87 -18.24 -18.13
C GLY A 171 -7.10 -19.56 -17.88
N LYS A 172 -6.54 -20.19 -18.92
CA LYS A 172 -5.78 -21.43 -18.79
C LYS A 172 -4.29 -21.18 -18.93
N ILE A 173 -3.52 -21.64 -17.95
CA ILE A 173 -2.06 -21.54 -17.97
C ILE A 173 -1.49 -22.76 -18.68
N ALA A 174 -1.01 -22.57 -19.93
CA ALA A 174 -0.31 -23.63 -20.65
C ALA A 174 1.02 -23.97 -19.94
N PRO A 175 1.45 -25.26 -19.94
CA PRO A 175 2.73 -25.66 -19.37
C PRO A 175 3.92 -24.83 -19.88
N SER A 176 3.96 -24.55 -21.19
CA SER A 176 5.00 -23.72 -21.80
C SER A 176 5.07 -22.29 -21.25
N MET A 177 3.94 -21.70 -20.87
CA MET A 177 3.90 -20.37 -20.27
C MET A 177 4.46 -20.39 -18.85
N ARG A 178 4.11 -21.41 -18.08
CA ARG A 178 4.68 -21.61 -16.74
C ARG A 178 6.20 -21.82 -16.83
N ASP A 179 6.64 -22.67 -17.74
CA ASP A 179 8.06 -22.97 -17.96
C ASP A 179 8.84 -21.72 -18.40
N TYR A 180 8.22 -20.87 -19.24
CA TYR A 180 8.78 -19.59 -19.64
C TYR A 180 8.98 -18.64 -18.44
N VAL A 181 8.00 -18.50 -17.55
CA VAL A 181 8.12 -17.67 -16.34
C VAL A 181 9.17 -18.24 -15.39
N VAL A 182 9.15 -19.55 -15.15
CA VAL A 182 10.13 -20.23 -14.30
C VAL A 182 11.55 -20.09 -14.85
N LYS A 183 11.72 -20.16 -16.17
CA LYS A 183 13.03 -19.95 -16.81
C LYS A 183 13.55 -18.54 -16.58
N GLN A 184 12.74 -17.50 -16.74
CA GLN A 184 13.13 -16.11 -16.44
C GLN A 184 13.55 -15.94 -14.97
N LEU A 185 12.78 -16.53 -14.03
CA LEU A 185 13.12 -16.50 -12.62
C LEU A 185 14.50 -17.11 -12.36
N LYS A 186 14.78 -18.30 -12.94
CA LYS A 186 16.04 -19.03 -12.72
C LYS A 186 17.24 -18.41 -13.42
N ASP A 187 17.06 -17.95 -14.66
CA ASP A 187 18.19 -17.55 -15.52
C ASP A 187 18.49 -16.05 -15.40
N THR A 188 17.54 -15.23 -14.94
CA THR A 188 17.69 -13.77 -14.94
C THR A 188 17.37 -13.15 -13.58
N VAL A 189 16.16 -13.35 -13.06
CA VAL A 189 15.68 -12.62 -11.89
C VAL A 189 16.48 -13.00 -10.63
N ILE A 190 16.50 -14.29 -10.29
CA ILE A 190 17.22 -14.79 -9.11
C ILE A 190 18.72 -14.45 -9.16
N PRO A 191 19.45 -14.73 -10.25
CA PRO A 191 20.87 -14.36 -10.32
C PRO A 191 21.14 -12.86 -10.17
N THR A 192 20.26 -12.02 -10.70
CA THR A 192 20.36 -10.56 -10.54
C THR A 192 20.15 -10.15 -9.09
N LEU A 193 19.12 -10.68 -8.43
CA LEU A 193 18.84 -10.39 -7.02
C LEU A 193 19.97 -10.87 -6.11
N GLU A 194 20.54 -12.06 -6.35
CA GLU A 194 21.72 -12.57 -5.63
C GLU A 194 22.91 -11.62 -5.76
N ARG A 195 23.20 -11.16 -6.97
CA ARG A 195 24.34 -10.28 -7.23
C ARG A 195 24.18 -8.91 -6.57
N VAL A 196 22.99 -8.33 -6.61
CA VAL A 196 22.73 -7.00 -6.02
C VAL A 196 22.68 -7.07 -4.49
N SER A 197 22.02 -8.09 -3.93
CA SER A 197 21.87 -8.22 -2.47
C SER A 197 23.12 -8.80 -1.79
N GLY A 198 23.90 -9.62 -2.50
CA GLY A 198 24.96 -10.45 -1.91
C GLY A 198 24.45 -11.70 -1.18
N VAL A 199 23.15 -11.95 -1.17
CA VAL A 199 22.51 -13.08 -0.47
C VAL A 199 22.16 -14.18 -1.48
N LYS A 200 22.49 -15.42 -1.15
CA LYS A 200 22.14 -16.57 -1.99
C LYS A 200 20.67 -16.96 -1.82
N PHE A 201 20.06 -17.32 -2.94
CA PHE A 201 18.66 -17.79 -2.97
C PHE A 201 18.51 -19.10 -2.21
N ASP A 202 17.48 -19.15 -1.35
CA ASP A 202 17.07 -20.33 -0.62
C ASP A 202 15.61 -20.64 -0.91
N ILE A 203 15.36 -21.78 -1.55
CA ILE A 203 14.01 -22.24 -1.92
C ILE A 203 13.17 -22.57 -0.68
N ASP A 204 13.77 -22.98 0.42
CA ASP A 204 13.03 -23.32 1.64
C ASP A 204 12.56 -22.07 2.37
N ARG A 205 13.34 -20.98 2.34
CA ARG A 205 12.87 -19.63 2.75
C ARG A 205 11.66 -19.20 1.93
N LEU A 206 11.73 -19.31 0.60
CA LEU A 206 10.59 -18.98 -0.26
C LEU A 206 9.36 -19.81 0.08
N ARG A 207 9.50 -21.13 0.26
CA ARG A 207 8.39 -21.99 0.66
C ARG A 207 7.77 -21.59 1.98
N GLN A 208 8.57 -21.13 2.93
CA GLN A 208 8.09 -20.65 4.22
C GLN A 208 7.26 -19.37 4.06
N TYR A 209 7.76 -18.38 3.32
CA TYR A 209 7.03 -17.15 3.04
C TYR A 209 5.73 -17.40 2.27
N MET A 210 5.75 -18.28 1.27
CA MET A 210 4.55 -18.66 0.52
C MET A 210 3.49 -19.34 1.40
N LYS A 211 3.88 -20.13 2.41
CA LYS A 211 2.95 -20.70 3.36
C LYS A 211 2.30 -19.64 4.26
N GLU A 212 3.07 -18.62 4.67
CA GLU A 212 2.49 -17.50 5.43
C GLU A 212 1.54 -16.68 4.56
N SER A 213 1.89 -16.39 3.31
CA SER A 213 0.99 -15.73 2.35
C SER A 213 -0.31 -16.50 2.17
N GLN A 214 -0.25 -17.82 2.01
CA GLN A 214 -1.45 -18.65 1.86
C GLN A 214 -2.38 -18.53 3.07
N LYS A 215 -1.86 -18.61 4.30
CA LYS A 215 -2.66 -18.46 5.53
C LYS A 215 -3.32 -17.07 5.60
N ALA A 216 -2.56 -16.03 5.28
CA ALA A 216 -3.07 -14.66 5.27
C ALA A 216 -4.17 -14.47 4.22
N GLU A 217 -4.00 -15.05 3.03
CA GLU A 217 -4.99 -15.00 1.95
C GLU A 217 -6.26 -15.78 2.28
N GLU A 218 -6.17 -16.93 2.94
CA GLU A 218 -7.35 -17.69 3.40
C GLU A 218 -8.22 -16.87 4.34
N ASP A 219 -7.62 -16.16 5.31
CA ASP A 219 -8.35 -15.27 6.22
C ASP A 219 -8.90 -14.05 5.48
N LEU A 220 -8.12 -13.45 4.57
CA LEU A 220 -8.56 -12.32 3.74
C LEU A 220 -9.75 -12.71 2.85
N VAL A 221 -9.71 -13.86 2.19
CA VAL A 221 -10.83 -14.37 1.37
C VAL A 221 -12.08 -14.56 2.23
N ALA A 222 -11.94 -15.07 3.45
CA ALA A 222 -13.07 -15.20 4.38
C ALA A 222 -13.69 -13.84 4.73
N VAL A 223 -12.84 -12.81 4.97
CA VAL A 223 -13.29 -11.43 5.18
C VAL A 223 -14.07 -10.91 3.97
N LEU A 224 -13.54 -11.06 2.75
CA LEU A 224 -14.22 -10.60 1.54
C LEU A 224 -15.54 -11.35 1.29
N GLN A 225 -15.57 -12.65 1.54
CA GLN A 225 -16.78 -13.46 1.39
C GLN A 225 -17.89 -13.08 2.40
N SER A 226 -17.53 -12.44 3.52
CA SER A 226 -18.50 -11.96 4.50
C SER A 226 -19.45 -10.91 3.93
N ALA A 227 -19.07 -10.21 2.86
CA ALA A 227 -19.92 -9.25 2.14
C ALA A 227 -21.22 -9.86 1.61
N LYS A 228 -21.34 -11.20 1.55
CA LYS A 228 -22.59 -11.89 1.17
C LYS A 228 -23.71 -11.77 2.23
N ASN A 229 -23.36 -11.46 3.48
CA ASN A 229 -24.33 -11.28 4.55
C ASN A 229 -25.15 -9.99 4.35
N ARG A 230 -26.30 -9.92 5.02
CA ARG A 230 -27.14 -8.72 5.12
C ARG A 230 -27.45 -8.43 6.58
N PRO A 231 -27.05 -7.24 7.08
CA PRO A 231 -26.22 -6.25 6.38
C PRO A 231 -24.81 -6.78 6.08
N SER A 232 -24.17 -6.22 5.03
CA SER A 232 -22.76 -6.49 4.76
C SER A 232 -21.89 -5.92 5.89
N PRO A 233 -21.00 -6.69 6.52
CA PRO A 233 -20.12 -6.18 7.58
C PRO A 233 -18.97 -5.34 7.05
N ILE A 234 -18.77 -5.32 5.73
CA ILE A 234 -17.72 -4.57 5.03
C ILE A 234 -18.32 -3.77 3.89
N ASP A 235 -17.65 -2.69 3.54
CA ASP A 235 -18.00 -1.80 2.43
C ASP A 235 -16.78 -1.52 1.53
N GLY A 236 -16.96 -0.65 0.55
CA GLY A 236 -15.86 -0.23 -0.32
C GLY A 236 -14.76 0.53 0.41
N TYR A 237 -15.08 1.29 1.47
CA TYR A 237 -14.07 1.95 2.31
C TYR A 237 -13.24 0.91 3.06
N PHE A 238 -13.91 -0.03 3.71
CA PHE A 238 -13.27 -1.12 4.41
C PHE A 238 -12.40 -1.96 3.43
N GLY A 239 -12.99 -2.40 2.33
CA GLY A 239 -12.29 -3.16 1.30
C GLY A 239 -11.04 -2.44 0.77
N ALA A 240 -11.15 -1.14 0.44
CA ALA A 240 -10.03 -0.37 -0.06
C ALA A 240 -8.95 -0.13 0.99
N VAL A 241 -9.33 0.19 2.24
CA VAL A 241 -8.36 0.48 3.32
C VAL A 241 -7.68 -0.78 3.84
N TYR A 242 -8.43 -1.88 3.99
CA TYR A 242 -7.90 -3.11 4.58
C TYR A 242 -7.43 -4.14 3.55
N TYR A 243 -8.04 -4.18 2.37
CA TYR A 243 -7.70 -5.14 1.32
C TYR A 243 -6.54 -4.65 0.43
N ILE A 244 -6.69 -3.44 -0.12
CA ILE A 244 -5.66 -2.84 -0.98
C ILE A 244 -4.59 -2.13 -0.14
N GLY A 245 -4.76 -2.14 1.18
CA GLY A 245 -3.85 -1.48 2.09
C GLY A 245 -2.42 -2.05 2.06
N PRO A 246 -1.49 -1.32 2.61
CA PRO A 246 -0.07 -1.68 2.60
C PRO A 246 0.24 -3.04 3.22
N ILE A 247 -0.67 -3.61 4.03
CA ILE A 247 -0.48 -4.92 4.65
C ILE A 247 -0.41 -6.02 3.60
N PHE A 248 -1.35 -6.04 2.66
CA PHE A 248 -1.34 -7.02 1.58
C PHE A 248 -0.10 -6.88 0.68
N THR A 249 0.40 -5.67 0.50
CA THR A 249 1.50 -5.39 -0.43
C THR A 249 2.87 -5.45 0.23
N ALA A 250 3.04 -4.82 1.38
CA ALA A 250 4.35 -4.70 2.03
C ALA A 250 4.67 -5.85 2.99
N PHE A 251 3.66 -6.51 3.56
CA PHE A 251 3.85 -7.54 4.59
C PHE A 251 3.44 -8.95 4.15
N ARG A 252 2.98 -9.11 2.92
CA ARG A 252 2.68 -10.43 2.34
C ARG A 252 3.85 -11.38 2.56
N GLY A 253 3.57 -12.59 3.03
CA GLY A 253 4.59 -13.60 3.34
C GLY A 253 5.17 -13.53 4.76
N THR A 254 4.67 -12.62 5.60
CA THR A 254 5.14 -12.47 6.97
C THR A 254 4.14 -13.03 7.99
N PRO A 255 4.61 -13.51 9.15
CA PRO A 255 3.73 -13.91 10.26
C PRO A 255 2.84 -12.77 10.77
N GLU A 256 3.32 -11.52 10.67
CA GLU A 256 2.57 -10.32 11.06
C GLU A 256 1.35 -10.11 10.17
N ALA A 257 1.48 -10.30 8.84
CA ALA A 257 0.33 -10.24 7.94
C ALA A 257 -0.68 -11.35 8.24
N THR A 258 -0.21 -12.57 8.52
CA THR A 258 -1.06 -13.68 8.96
C THR A 258 -1.83 -13.33 10.23
N GLN A 259 -1.16 -12.76 11.23
CA GLN A 259 -1.78 -12.33 12.48
C GLN A 259 -2.82 -11.23 12.25
N TYR A 260 -2.47 -10.23 11.43
CA TYR A 260 -3.36 -9.12 11.08
C TYR A 260 -4.69 -9.63 10.46
N TYR A 261 -4.61 -10.47 9.44
CA TYR A 261 -5.83 -10.97 8.77
C TYR A 261 -6.64 -11.91 9.65
N ARG A 262 -6.01 -12.64 10.55
CA ARG A 262 -6.72 -13.46 11.55
C ARG A 262 -7.52 -12.60 12.52
N VAL A 263 -6.93 -11.52 13.05
CA VAL A 263 -7.63 -10.57 13.93
C VAL A 263 -8.79 -9.93 13.17
N LEU A 264 -8.52 -9.42 11.96
CA LEU A 264 -9.52 -8.81 11.10
C LEU A 264 -10.70 -9.75 10.83
N ARG A 265 -10.42 -11.01 10.46
CA ARG A 265 -11.46 -12.02 10.26
C ARG A 265 -12.30 -12.24 11.51
N SER A 266 -11.68 -12.34 12.68
CA SER A 266 -12.40 -12.50 13.95
C SER A 266 -13.36 -11.35 14.24
N GLU A 267 -12.93 -10.11 14.02
CA GLU A 267 -13.76 -8.91 14.17
C GLU A 267 -14.93 -8.91 13.18
N ILE A 268 -14.69 -9.26 11.93
CA ILE A 268 -15.73 -9.31 10.89
C ILE A 268 -16.73 -10.44 11.16
N GLU A 269 -16.29 -11.62 11.56
CA GLU A 269 -17.18 -12.73 11.94
C GLU A 269 -18.04 -12.36 13.17
N GLN A 270 -17.51 -11.58 14.10
CA GLN A 270 -18.28 -11.06 15.22
C GLN A 270 -19.39 -10.11 14.73
N ARG A 271 -19.08 -9.18 13.81
CA ARG A 271 -20.08 -8.28 13.22
C ARG A 271 -21.20 -9.04 12.52
N VAL A 272 -20.87 -10.10 11.77
CA VAL A 272 -21.86 -10.99 11.14
C VAL A 272 -22.78 -11.62 12.19
N ARG A 273 -22.23 -12.15 13.28
CA ARG A 273 -23.02 -12.76 14.37
C ARG A 273 -23.95 -11.75 15.06
N GLU A 274 -23.51 -10.49 15.15
CA GLU A 274 -24.29 -9.41 15.78
C GLU A 274 -25.26 -8.73 14.81
N GLY A 275 -25.26 -9.10 13.52
CA GLY A 275 -26.09 -8.48 12.48
C GLY A 275 -25.74 -7.02 12.22
N LYS A 276 -24.46 -6.66 12.39
CA LYS A 276 -23.97 -5.28 12.22
C LYS A 276 -23.44 -5.04 10.81
N GLY A 277 -23.73 -3.85 10.28
CA GLY A 277 -23.16 -3.32 9.05
C GLY A 277 -21.70 -2.88 9.21
N PRO A 278 -21.10 -2.23 8.19
CA PRO A 278 -19.72 -1.78 8.24
C PRO A 278 -19.53 -0.63 9.24
N VAL A 279 -18.30 -0.48 9.76
CA VAL A 279 -17.90 0.69 10.54
C VAL A 279 -17.61 1.84 9.58
N THR A 280 -18.27 2.97 9.80
CA THR A 280 -18.04 4.19 9.05
C THR A 280 -17.29 5.20 9.92
N PRO A 281 -16.74 6.30 9.32
CA PRO A 281 -16.09 7.35 10.10
C PRO A 281 -16.96 7.99 11.19
N ASP A 282 -18.29 7.98 11.01
CA ASP A 282 -19.27 8.59 11.90
C ASP A 282 -20.00 7.57 12.78
N GLY A 283 -19.60 6.30 12.75
CA GLY A 283 -20.22 5.22 13.49
C GLY A 283 -20.57 4.02 12.61
N GLU A 284 -21.68 3.33 12.93
CA GLU A 284 -22.18 2.24 12.12
C GLU A 284 -23.14 2.76 11.04
N MET A 285 -23.10 2.15 9.86
CA MET A 285 -24.08 2.40 8.81
C MET A 285 -25.47 1.98 9.32
N GLY A 286 -26.48 2.73 8.93
CA GLY A 286 -27.87 2.38 9.16
C GLY A 286 -28.32 1.15 8.36
N GLU A 287 -29.61 1.08 8.02
CA GLU A 287 -30.15 0.00 7.20
C GLU A 287 -29.51 -0.02 5.80
N GLU A 288 -29.01 -1.20 5.39
CA GLU A 288 -28.54 -1.44 4.01
C GLU A 288 -29.73 -1.47 3.06
N LYS A 289 -29.88 -0.42 2.24
CA LYS A 289 -30.94 -0.29 1.23
C LYS A 289 -30.48 -0.74 -0.14
N TYR A 290 -29.24 -0.40 -0.50
CA TYR A 290 -28.66 -0.65 -1.81
C TYR A 290 -27.35 -1.41 -1.68
N ARG A 291 -27.02 -2.19 -2.72
CA ARG A 291 -25.76 -2.90 -2.83
C ARG A 291 -25.14 -2.63 -4.19
N LEU A 292 -24.04 -1.90 -4.17
CA LEU A 292 -23.33 -1.46 -5.36
C LEU A 292 -22.03 -2.25 -5.52
N VAL A 293 -21.64 -2.46 -6.77
CA VAL A 293 -20.29 -2.94 -7.11
C VAL A 293 -19.56 -1.77 -7.75
N VAL A 294 -18.40 -1.46 -7.19
CA VAL A 294 -17.52 -0.39 -7.69
C VAL A 294 -16.25 -1.03 -8.22
N GLU A 295 -15.89 -0.70 -9.46
CA GLU A 295 -14.64 -1.11 -10.10
C GLU A 295 -13.78 0.11 -10.38
N GLY A 296 -12.47 -0.01 -10.14
CA GLY A 296 -11.48 1.02 -10.40
C GLY A 296 -10.68 1.42 -9.16
N PRO A 297 -9.63 2.23 -9.34
CA PRO A 297 -8.83 2.73 -8.23
C PRO A 297 -9.63 3.70 -7.38
N PRO A 298 -9.54 3.59 -6.03
CA PRO A 298 -10.22 4.50 -5.12
C PRO A 298 -9.73 5.96 -5.25
N ASN A 299 -10.61 6.90 -4.93
CA ASN A 299 -10.25 8.32 -4.80
C ASN A 299 -9.56 8.57 -3.45
N TRP A 300 -8.26 8.29 -3.35
CA TRP A 300 -7.50 8.35 -2.10
C TRP A 300 -7.48 9.75 -1.46
N THR A 301 -7.50 10.82 -2.26
CA THR A 301 -7.40 12.21 -1.76
C THR A 301 -8.67 12.63 -1.03
N ASN A 302 -9.83 12.20 -1.51
CA ASN A 302 -11.15 12.47 -0.93
C ASN A 302 -11.88 11.17 -0.55
N PHE A 303 -11.12 10.15 -0.18
CA PHE A 303 -11.60 8.81 0.05
C PHE A 303 -12.76 8.74 1.04
N ARG A 304 -12.60 9.40 2.21
CA ARG A 304 -13.63 9.42 3.24
C ARG A 304 -14.90 10.12 2.78
N ASP A 305 -14.78 11.32 2.22
CA ASP A 305 -15.93 12.13 1.82
C ASP A 305 -16.68 11.49 0.65
N PHE A 306 -15.93 10.87 -0.28
CA PHE A 306 -16.50 10.15 -1.42
C PHE A 306 -17.34 8.94 -0.97
N TRP A 307 -16.82 8.09 -0.08
CA TRP A 307 -17.56 6.92 0.41
C TRP A 307 -18.69 7.28 1.35
N LYS A 308 -18.59 8.41 2.10
CA LYS A 308 -19.67 8.89 2.95
C LYS A 308 -20.97 9.16 2.20
N MET A 309 -20.88 9.62 0.96
CA MET A 309 -22.10 9.84 0.13
C MET A 309 -22.90 8.55 -0.07
N PHE A 310 -22.22 7.41 -0.19
CA PHE A 310 -22.90 6.11 -0.31
C PHE A 310 -23.52 5.67 1.03
N TYR A 311 -22.81 5.86 2.13
CA TYR A 311 -23.30 5.48 3.45
C TYR A 311 -24.56 6.28 3.84
N ASP A 312 -24.56 7.57 3.55
CA ASP A 312 -25.69 8.45 3.89
C ASP A 312 -26.97 8.03 3.16
N GLU A 313 -26.86 7.40 2.00
CA GLU A 313 -27.98 6.86 1.22
C GLU A 313 -28.30 5.38 1.55
N GLY A 314 -27.48 4.72 2.34
CA GLY A 314 -27.66 3.31 2.71
C GLY A 314 -27.09 2.32 1.68
N ALA A 315 -25.99 2.67 0.96
CA ALA A 315 -25.30 1.81 -0.01
C ALA A 315 -23.91 1.36 0.44
#